data_d3477d7e96dff6da410f743c2f825253
#
_entry.id   d3477d7e96dff6da410f743c2f825253
#
_cell.length_a   1.000
_cell.length_b   1.000
_cell.length_c   1.000
_cell.angle_alpha   90.00
_cell.angle_beta   90.00
_cell.angle_gamma   90.00
#
_symmetry.space_group_name_H-M   'P 1'
#
loop_
_entity.id
_entity.type
_entity.pdbx_description
1 polymer ?
#
loop_
_entity_poly.entity_id
_entity_poly.type
_entity_poly.pdbx_seq_one_letter_code
_entity_poly.pdbx_strand_id
1 'polypeptide(L)' 'SMLTEEEQSELQGQDDELKRNEEILNLKMQHSLKLKQEIGSFVDENPQIAAKLIQNWLLTGGGNDGRNRGK' A
#
# COMPACT_ATOMS: atom_id res chain seq x y z
N SER A 1 -37.65 11.68 13.83
CA SER A 1 -37.08 12.69 14.08
C SER A 1 -36.25 13.31 13.04
N MET A 2 -36.19 14.58 13.07
CA MET A 2 -35.54 15.28 12.05
C MET A 2 -34.23 15.74 12.50
N LEU A 3 -33.25 15.61 11.64
CA LEU A 3 -31.94 16.14 11.93
C LEU A 3 -31.91 17.62 11.65
N THR A 4 -31.14 18.35 12.44
CA THR A 4 -30.93 19.76 12.14
C THR A 4 -30.03 19.86 10.91
N GLU A 5 -29.94 21.05 10.35
CA GLU A 5 -29.07 21.28 9.22
C GLU A 5 -27.63 21.05 9.57
N GLU A 6 -27.24 21.41 10.79
CA GLU A 6 -25.88 21.16 11.22
C GLU A 6 -25.58 19.67 11.31
N GLU A 7 -26.53 18.91 11.87
CA GLU A 7 -26.34 17.47 11.96
C GLU A 7 -26.27 16.83 10.60
N GLN A 8 -27.11 17.27 9.68
CA GLN A 8 -27.08 16.75 8.31
C GLN A 8 -25.76 17.07 7.63
N SER A 9 -25.27 18.28 7.85
CA SER A 9 -24.01 18.69 7.25
C SER A 9 -22.85 17.87 7.78
N GLU A 10 -22.85 17.57 9.08
CA GLU A 10 -21.80 16.76 9.68
C GLU A 10 -21.82 15.34 9.14
N LEU A 11 -23.01 14.77 9.01
CA LEU A 11 -23.12 13.41 8.47
C LEU A 11 -22.66 13.37 7.03
N GLN A 12 -23.01 14.42 6.25
CA GLN A 12 -22.58 14.47 4.87
C GLN A 12 -21.07 14.60 4.78
N GLY A 13 -20.46 15.39 5.67
CA GLY A 13 -19.01 15.53 5.69
C GLY A 13 -18.31 14.24 6.02
N GLN A 14 -18.86 13.47 6.96
CA GLN A 14 -18.30 12.18 7.31
C GLN A 14 -18.39 11.21 6.15
N ASP A 15 -19.52 11.23 5.43
CA ASP A 15 -19.69 10.37 4.28
C ASP A 15 -18.72 10.74 3.17
N ASP A 16 -18.52 12.03 2.94
CA ASP A 16 -17.57 12.49 1.93
C ASP A 16 -16.16 12.07 2.28
N GLU A 17 -15.80 12.14 3.56
CA GLU A 17 -14.48 11.72 4.00
C GLU A 17 -14.28 10.22 3.78
N LEU A 18 -15.30 9.44 4.10
CA LEU A 18 -15.23 8.01 3.88
C LEU A 18 -15.03 7.68 2.42
N LYS A 19 -15.76 8.36 1.55
CA LYS A 19 -15.61 8.11 0.12
C LYS A 19 -14.22 8.46 -0.37
N ARG A 20 -13.67 9.57 0.11
CA ARG A 20 -12.31 9.94 -0.27
C ARG A 20 -11.31 8.90 0.20
N ASN A 21 -11.49 8.38 1.43
CA ASN A 21 -10.59 7.37 1.95
C ASN A 21 -10.69 6.07 1.17
N GLU A 22 -11.89 5.72 0.74
CA GLU A 22 -12.07 4.54 -0.09
C GLU A 22 -11.37 4.70 -1.44
N GLU A 23 -11.46 5.91 -2.01
CA GLU A 23 -10.80 6.16 -3.29
C GLU A 23 -9.28 6.08 -3.15
N ILE A 24 -8.76 6.64 -2.06
CA ILE A 24 -7.32 6.58 -1.81
C ILE A 24 -6.88 5.13 -1.65
N LEU A 25 -7.62 4.36 -0.88
CA LEU A 25 -7.29 2.96 -0.67
C LEU A 25 -7.32 2.20 -1.99
N ASN A 26 -8.34 2.47 -2.81
CA ASN A 26 -8.47 1.81 -4.09
C ASN A 26 -7.28 2.11 -4.99
N LEU A 27 -6.85 3.38 -5.02
CA LEU A 27 -5.69 3.76 -5.81
C LEU A 27 -4.41 3.08 -5.31
N LYS A 28 -4.27 2.98 -3.99
CA LYS A 28 -3.11 2.30 -3.42
C LYS A 28 -3.11 0.82 -3.76
N MET A 29 -4.29 0.21 -3.74
CA MET A 29 -4.40 -1.19 -4.10
C MET A 29 -4.06 -1.41 -5.57
N GLN A 30 -4.54 -0.53 -6.44
CA GLN A 30 -4.22 -0.62 -7.86
C GLN A 30 -2.73 -0.47 -8.09
N HIS A 31 -2.11 0.47 -7.38
CA HIS A 31 -0.67 0.67 -7.49
C HIS A 31 0.09 -0.57 -7.01
N SER A 32 -0.36 -1.18 -5.92
CA SER A 32 0.27 -2.39 -5.41
C SER A 32 0.17 -3.54 -6.40
N LEU A 33 -0.99 -3.70 -7.03
CA LEU A 33 -1.17 -4.75 -8.01
C LEU A 33 -0.26 -4.53 -9.20
N LYS A 34 -0.16 -3.29 -9.68
CA LYS A 34 0.69 -2.99 -10.81
C LYS A 34 2.15 -3.27 -10.46
N LEU A 35 2.57 -2.86 -9.26
CA LEU A 35 3.92 -3.10 -8.81
C LEU A 35 4.22 -4.58 -8.74
N LYS A 36 3.26 -5.35 -8.23
CA LYS A 36 3.41 -6.78 -8.14
C LYS A 36 3.58 -7.41 -9.52
N GLN A 37 2.81 -6.93 -10.49
CA GLN A 37 2.93 -7.42 -11.86
C GLN A 37 4.29 -7.08 -12.46
N GLU A 38 4.78 -5.88 -12.21
CA GLU A 38 6.07 -5.47 -12.73
C GLU A 38 7.20 -6.27 -12.11
N ILE A 39 7.09 -6.55 -10.81
CA ILE A 39 8.10 -7.37 -10.14
C ILE A 39 8.05 -8.78 -10.69
N GLY A 40 6.86 -9.33 -10.90
CA GLY A 40 6.72 -10.65 -11.47
C GLY A 40 7.33 -10.76 -12.84
N SER A 41 7.09 -9.73 -13.68
CA SER A 41 7.68 -9.72 -15.01
C SER A 41 9.19 -9.65 -14.94
N PHE A 42 9.72 -8.84 -14.04
CA PHE A 42 11.17 -8.74 -13.88
C PHE A 42 11.76 -10.09 -13.48
N VAL A 43 11.11 -10.76 -12.53
CA VAL A 43 11.58 -12.07 -12.07
C VAL A 43 11.55 -13.07 -13.21
N ASP A 44 10.49 -13.06 -14.00
CA ASP A 44 10.37 -14.00 -15.12
C ASP A 44 11.42 -13.75 -16.18
N GLU A 45 11.74 -12.49 -16.43
CA GLU A 45 12.71 -12.16 -17.46
C GLU A 45 14.13 -12.22 -16.99
N ASN A 46 14.36 -12.05 -15.69
CA ASN A 46 15.70 -12.01 -15.15
C ASN A 46 15.81 -12.83 -13.87
N PRO A 47 15.59 -14.14 -13.97
CA PRO A 47 15.49 -14.94 -12.74
C PRO A 47 16.77 -14.96 -11.92
N GLN A 48 17.93 -14.95 -12.58
CA GLN A 48 19.18 -15.01 -11.85
C GLN A 48 19.46 -13.71 -11.11
N ILE A 49 19.19 -12.60 -11.76
CA ILE A 49 19.37 -11.29 -11.13
C ILE A 49 18.39 -11.14 -9.98
N ALA A 50 17.16 -11.55 -10.19
CA ALA A 50 16.14 -11.47 -9.16
C ALA A 50 16.53 -12.29 -7.94
N ALA A 51 17.02 -13.50 -8.17
CA ALA A 51 17.44 -14.36 -7.07
C ALA A 51 18.58 -13.71 -6.28
N LYS A 52 19.49 -13.08 -6.98
CA LYS A 52 20.60 -12.42 -6.32
C LYS A 52 20.16 -11.23 -5.50
N LEU A 53 19.25 -10.46 -6.04
CA LEU A 53 18.73 -9.30 -5.32
C LEU A 53 17.98 -9.73 -4.06
N ILE A 54 17.19 -10.76 -4.16
CA ILE A 54 16.46 -11.27 -3.02
C ILE A 54 17.44 -11.82 -1.98
N GLN A 55 18.45 -12.51 -2.43
CA GLN A 55 19.46 -13.02 -1.53
C GLN A 55 20.16 -11.90 -0.78
N ASN A 56 20.56 -10.86 -1.49
CA ASN A 56 21.18 -9.72 -0.85
C ASN A 56 20.23 -9.04 0.14
N TRP A 57 18.99 -8.93 -0.26
CA TRP A 57 17.99 -8.29 0.61
C TRP A 57 17.83 -9.08 1.90
N LEU A 58 17.77 -10.39 1.82
CA LEU A 58 17.65 -11.21 3.00
C LEU A 58 18.90 -11.14 3.88
N LEU A 59 20.06 -11.08 3.24
CA LEU A 59 21.31 -11.01 3.99
C LEU A 59 21.45 -9.70 4.73
N THR A 60 20.84 -8.64 4.21
CA THR A 60 20.94 -7.35 4.87
C THR A 60 19.78 -7.12 5.86
N GLY A 61 19.02 -8.16 6.17
CA GLY A 61 17.96 -8.02 7.15
C GLY A 61 16.62 -7.71 6.61
N GLY A 62 16.48 -7.79 5.31
CA GLY A 62 15.19 -7.52 4.73
C GLY A 62 14.89 -6.04 4.71
N GLY A 63 13.69 -5.74 4.44
CA GLY A 63 13.29 -4.37 4.31
C GLY A 63 13.20 -3.61 5.58
N ASN A 64 13.23 -4.29 6.69
CA ASN A 64 13.08 -3.59 7.84
C ASN A 64 14.06 -3.58 8.71
N ASP A 65 14.78 -3.71 8.39
CA ASP A 65 15.56 -3.71 8.95
C ASP A 65 16.15 -3.24 9.85
N GLY A 66 16.68 -2.91 9.59
CA GLY A 66 17.46 -2.54 10.37
C GLY A 66 17.09 -2.15 11.57
N ARG A 67 16.24 -1.46 11.66
CA ARG A 67 16.04 -0.93 12.73
C ARG A 67 15.78 -1.77 13.73
N ASN A 68 15.25 -2.62 13.55
CA ASN A 68 14.89 -3.36 14.50
C ASN A 68 15.86 -4.09 15.08
N ARG A 69 16.86 -4.26 14.63
CA ARG A 69 17.68 -4.97 15.15
C ARG A 69 18.46 -4.39 15.93
N GLY A 70 18.41 -3.41 15.93
CA GLY A 70 19.12 -2.84 16.69
C GLY A 70 19.49 -3.40 17.82
N LYS A 71 19.57 -3.90 17.97
CA LYS A 71 19.82 -4.43 18.72
C LYS A 71 20.64 -4.61 18.73
#